data_c73885c59e532252f3d6c9962e44bf01
#
_entry.id   c73885c59e532252f3d6c9962e44bf01
#
_cell.length_a   1.000
_cell.length_b   1.000
_cell.length_c   1.000
_cell.angle_alpha   90.00
_cell.angle_beta   90.00
_cell.angle_gamma   90.00
#
_symmetry.space_group_name_H-M   'P 1'
#
loop_
_entity.id
_entity.type
_entity.pdbx_description
1 polymer ?
#
loop_
_entity_poly.entity_id
_entity_poly.type
_entity_poly.pdbx_seq_one_letter_code
_entity_poly.pdbx_strand_id
1 'polypeptide(L)'
;MSRTTARIATIALFTTPLLAAAPALAQQAPATATRQPASAEVRAAYDRADALSRSVFWTEQAEINPMDPIAGVRAAQAMRELGRHQEAAEMAERVLLVQPANVEAMLEVGRGHIARGQAFYGIAALERARDARPDDWRPWSLLGTAYEQVRRSHDAQAAWAQALALSPENPDVLTNMAISAMTRGDTAAAEPLLRRAAARPEASLKVRLNLAMALGLSGQMDEAETIMRRNLPPDAADQNLAWLRARAAAPATEQARTWNSLQGG
;
A
#
# COMPACT_ATOMS: atom_id res chain seq x y z
N MET A 1 75.01 -57.69 37.54
CA MET A 1 74.34 -58.39 38.66
C MET A 1 72.87 -58.53 38.28
N SER A 2 72.52 -59.79 38.07
CA SER A 2 71.22 -60.26 37.58
C SER A 2 70.19 -60.24 38.68
N ARG A 3 68.90 -59.90 38.34
CA ARG A 3 67.73 -60.45 39.05
C ARG A 3 66.50 -60.50 38.11
N THR A 4 66.25 -61.72 37.73
CA THR A 4 65.09 -62.22 37.09
C THR A 4 63.86 -62.13 38.02
N THR A 5 62.70 -61.63 37.58
CA THR A 5 61.47 -61.81 38.26
C THR A 5 60.38 -62.23 37.29
N ALA A 6 59.68 -63.28 37.65
CA ALA A 6 58.72 -64.05 36.88
C ALA A 6 57.41 -63.31 36.61
N ARG A 7 56.89 -63.52 35.42
CA ARG A 7 55.51 -63.08 34.98
C ARG A 7 54.48 -64.11 35.39
N ILE A 8 53.51 -63.70 36.19
CA ILE A 8 52.28 -64.45 36.43
C ILE A 8 51.26 -63.93 35.45
N ALA A 9 50.75 -64.79 34.56
CA ALA A 9 49.71 -64.47 33.64
C ALA A 9 48.33 -64.68 34.34
N THR A 10 47.56 -63.61 34.51
CA THR A 10 46.19 -63.67 34.99
C THR A 10 45.24 -63.62 33.79
N ILE A 11 44.50 -64.70 33.54
CA ILE A 11 43.47 -64.77 32.51
C ILE A 11 42.23 -64.09 33.06
N ALA A 12 41.85 -62.93 32.50
CA ALA A 12 40.59 -62.24 32.77
C ALA A 12 39.52 -62.71 31.74
N LEU A 13 38.51 -63.40 32.25
CA LEU A 13 37.28 -63.67 31.48
C LEU A 13 36.50 -62.37 31.26
N PHE A 14 36.42 -61.94 30.03
CA PHE A 14 35.53 -60.85 29.64
C PHE A 14 34.12 -61.42 29.37
N THR A 15 33.18 -61.17 30.27
CA THR A 15 31.77 -61.31 30.02
C THR A 15 31.27 -60.07 29.31
N THR A 16 30.94 -60.17 28.01
CA THR A 16 30.29 -59.09 27.25
C THR A 16 28.81 -58.97 27.64
N PRO A 17 28.32 -57.80 28.12
CA PRO A 17 26.91 -57.60 28.26
C PRO A 17 26.27 -57.38 26.86
N LEU A 18 25.28 -58.21 26.59
CA LEU A 18 24.42 -58.07 25.43
C LEU A 18 23.58 -56.79 25.63
N LEU A 19 23.95 -55.68 24.99
CA LEU A 19 23.12 -54.49 24.91
C LEU A 19 21.93 -54.81 23.99
N ALA A 20 20.74 -54.99 24.58
CA ALA A 20 19.49 -55.02 23.85
C ALA A 20 19.26 -53.65 23.26
N ALA A 21 19.35 -53.55 21.93
CA ALA A 21 18.94 -52.33 21.20
C ALA A 21 17.41 -52.15 21.39
N ALA A 22 17.06 -51.14 22.17
CA ALA A 22 15.68 -50.67 22.22
C ALA A 22 15.30 -50.11 20.82
N PRO A 23 14.13 -50.43 20.27
CA PRO A 23 13.70 -49.84 19.02
C PRO A 23 13.57 -48.32 19.24
N ALA A 24 14.33 -47.54 18.49
CA ALA A 24 14.16 -46.10 18.40
C ALA A 24 12.76 -45.84 17.84
N LEU A 25 11.83 -45.46 18.73
CA LEU A 25 10.58 -44.86 18.31
C LEU A 25 10.99 -43.59 17.57
N ALA A 26 11.02 -43.68 16.25
CA ALA A 26 11.10 -42.50 15.40
C ALA A 26 9.92 -41.62 15.78
N GLN A 27 10.22 -40.55 16.53
CA GLN A 27 9.29 -39.47 16.82
C GLN A 27 8.92 -38.89 15.45
N GLN A 28 7.78 -39.34 14.90
CA GLN A 28 7.19 -38.71 13.72
C GLN A 28 7.01 -37.24 14.11
N ALA A 29 7.79 -36.36 13.47
CA ALA A 29 7.52 -34.93 13.52
C ALA A 29 6.03 -34.73 13.23
N PRO A 30 5.31 -33.91 14.00
CA PRO A 30 3.90 -33.68 13.75
C PRO A 30 3.78 -33.29 12.27
N ALA A 31 2.98 -34.06 11.52
CA ALA A 31 2.65 -33.75 10.16
C ALA A 31 2.17 -32.30 10.17
N THR A 32 2.90 -31.40 9.49
CA THR A 32 2.49 -30.01 9.33
C THR A 32 1.09 -30.06 8.71
N ALA A 33 0.08 -29.78 9.52
CA ALA A 33 -1.30 -29.78 9.06
C ALA A 33 -1.33 -28.86 7.84
N THR A 34 -1.68 -29.42 6.69
CA THR A 34 -1.77 -28.67 5.44
C THR A 34 -2.77 -27.54 5.69
N ARG A 35 -2.29 -26.30 5.76
CA ARG A 35 -3.16 -25.15 5.97
C ARG A 35 -4.13 -25.10 4.80
N GLN A 36 -5.42 -25.09 5.09
CA GLN A 36 -6.47 -25.00 4.08
C GLN A 36 -6.93 -23.54 3.92
N PRO A 37 -7.31 -23.13 2.70
CA PRO A 37 -7.92 -21.84 2.48
C PRO A 37 -9.16 -21.65 3.37
N ALA A 38 -9.32 -20.44 3.90
CA ALA A 38 -10.46 -20.08 4.74
C ALA A 38 -11.79 -20.16 3.94
N SER A 39 -12.88 -20.51 4.65
CA SER A 39 -14.22 -20.53 4.06
C SER A 39 -14.65 -19.14 3.55
N ALA A 40 -15.63 -19.10 2.65
CA ALA A 40 -16.20 -17.87 2.12
C ALA A 40 -16.75 -16.93 3.23
N GLU A 41 -17.34 -17.51 4.27
CA GLU A 41 -17.89 -16.77 5.42
C GLU A 41 -16.78 -16.08 6.23
N VAL A 42 -15.69 -16.79 6.51
CA VAL A 42 -14.53 -16.24 7.21
C VAL A 42 -13.90 -15.12 6.37
N ARG A 43 -13.73 -15.35 5.07
CA ARG A 43 -13.18 -14.35 4.13
C ARG A 43 -14.05 -13.08 4.11
N ALA A 44 -15.38 -13.22 4.03
CA ALA A 44 -16.31 -12.09 4.08
C ALA A 44 -16.31 -11.36 5.42
N ALA A 45 -16.02 -12.04 6.53
CA ALA A 45 -15.84 -11.40 7.83
C ALA A 45 -14.58 -10.52 7.83
N TYR A 46 -13.46 -11.04 7.33
CA TYR A 46 -12.21 -10.27 7.25
C TYR A 46 -12.28 -9.11 6.25
N ASP A 47 -13.08 -9.18 5.19
CA ASP A 47 -13.29 -8.03 4.28
C ASP A 47 -13.84 -6.79 5.00
N ARG A 48 -14.52 -6.98 6.13
CA ARG A 48 -15.08 -5.91 6.98
C ARG A 48 -14.20 -5.53 8.17
N ALA A 49 -13.09 -6.24 8.38
CA ALA A 49 -12.16 -5.97 9.47
C ALA A 49 -11.31 -4.73 9.20
N ASP A 50 -10.60 -4.26 10.21
CA ASP A 50 -9.61 -3.19 10.08
C ASP A 50 -8.46 -3.58 9.12
N ALA A 51 -7.72 -2.57 8.65
CA ALA A 51 -6.68 -2.77 7.65
C ALA A 51 -5.55 -3.70 8.12
N LEU A 52 -5.20 -3.66 9.43
CA LEU A 52 -4.16 -4.53 9.98
C LEU A 52 -4.60 -5.99 9.96
N SER A 53 -5.79 -6.27 10.50
CA SER A 53 -6.38 -7.62 10.51
C SER A 53 -6.52 -8.17 9.09
N ARG A 54 -6.98 -7.33 8.14
CA ARG A 54 -7.06 -7.71 6.72
C ARG A 54 -5.70 -8.03 6.13
N SER A 55 -4.67 -7.22 6.42
CA SER A 55 -3.34 -7.44 5.86
C SER A 55 -2.74 -8.77 6.31
N VAL A 56 -2.89 -9.12 7.59
CA VAL A 56 -2.39 -10.39 8.13
C VAL A 56 -3.15 -11.57 7.53
N PHE A 57 -4.48 -11.54 7.59
CA PHE A 57 -5.32 -12.62 7.09
C PHE A 57 -5.11 -12.88 5.59
N TRP A 58 -5.21 -11.85 4.76
CA TRP A 58 -5.12 -12.02 3.32
C TRP A 58 -3.71 -12.39 2.85
N THR A 59 -2.66 -11.97 3.56
CA THR A 59 -1.29 -12.43 3.30
C THR A 59 -1.18 -13.93 3.57
N GLU A 60 -1.71 -14.41 4.68
CA GLU A 60 -1.73 -15.84 4.98
C GLU A 60 -2.53 -16.64 3.92
N GLN A 61 -3.69 -16.14 3.48
CA GLN A 61 -4.47 -16.79 2.43
C GLN A 61 -3.69 -16.85 1.09
N ALA A 62 -2.96 -15.79 0.73
CA ALA A 62 -2.12 -15.77 -0.46
C ALA A 62 -0.92 -16.73 -0.36
N GLU A 63 -0.39 -16.97 0.84
CA GLU A 63 0.66 -17.97 1.09
C GLU A 63 0.12 -19.41 1.00
N ILE A 64 -1.09 -19.66 1.52
CA ILE A 64 -1.76 -20.97 1.47
C ILE A 64 -2.08 -21.33 0.02
N ASN A 65 -2.59 -20.39 -0.75
CA ASN A 65 -2.93 -20.58 -2.16
C ASN A 65 -2.45 -19.40 -3.02
N PRO A 66 -1.22 -19.43 -3.53
CA PRO A 66 -0.68 -18.37 -4.40
C PRO A 66 -1.47 -18.18 -5.72
N MET A 67 -2.27 -19.16 -6.11
CA MET A 67 -3.12 -19.07 -7.31
C MET A 67 -4.48 -18.40 -7.04
N ASP A 68 -4.79 -18.08 -5.77
CA ASP A 68 -6.03 -17.39 -5.42
C ASP A 68 -6.02 -15.94 -5.97
N PRO A 69 -6.92 -15.58 -6.90
CA PRO A 69 -6.92 -14.27 -7.52
C PRO A 69 -7.29 -13.13 -6.56
N ILE A 70 -7.92 -13.47 -5.44
CA ILE A 70 -8.47 -12.50 -4.50
C ILE A 70 -7.47 -12.23 -3.38
N ALA A 71 -6.86 -13.27 -2.83
CA ALA A 71 -6.07 -13.16 -1.60
C ALA A 71 -4.90 -12.17 -1.72
N GLY A 72 -4.07 -12.30 -2.76
CA GLY A 72 -2.93 -11.41 -2.96
C GLY A 72 -3.34 -9.95 -3.23
N VAL A 73 -4.42 -9.72 -4.00
CA VAL A 73 -4.95 -8.38 -4.25
C VAL A 73 -5.48 -7.75 -2.95
N ARG A 74 -6.25 -8.51 -2.15
CA ARG A 74 -6.78 -8.03 -0.86
C ARG A 74 -5.67 -7.71 0.14
N ALA A 75 -4.61 -8.54 0.18
CA ALA A 75 -3.42 -8.27 0.98
C ALA A 75 -2.75 -6.95 0.55
N ALA A 76 -2.51 -6.76 -0.75
CA ALA A 76 -1.92 -5.53 -1.29
C ALA A 76 -2.77 -4.29 -0.96
N GLN A 77 -4.09 -4.37 -1.10
CA GLN A 77 -5.02 -3.30 -0.74
C GLN A 77 -4.92 -2.93 0.75
N ALA A 78 -4.92 -3.92 1.63
CA ALA A 78 -4.80 -3.69 3.08
C ALA A 78 -3.43 -3.10 3.46
N MET A 79 -2.34 -3.59 2.86
CA MET A 79 -1.00 -3.04 3.04
C MET A 79 -0.92 -1.58 2.60
N ARG A 80 -1.52 -1.23 1.46
CA ARG A 80 -1.59 0.15 0.97
C ARG A 80 -2.33 1.06 1.94
N GLU A 81 -3.44 0.61 2.52
CA GLU A 81 -4.19 1.37 3.53
C GLU A 81 -3.39 1.63 4.81
N LEU A 82 -2.45 0.73 5.14
CA LEU A 82 -1.50 0.89 6.25
C LEU A 82 -0.28 1.76 5.89
N GLY A 83 -0.21 2.33 4.68
CA GLY A 83 0.95 3.06 4.20
C GLY A 83 2.15 2.18 3.80
N ARG A 84 2.01 0.85 3.81
CA ARG A 84 3.05 -0.11 3.44
C ARG A 84 3.13 -0.27 1.92
N HIS A 85 3.40 0.86 1.23
CA HIS A 85 3.28 0.97 -0.23
C HIS A 85 4.24 0.05 -1.01
N GLN A 86 5.44 -0.18 -0.49
CA GLN A 86 6.38 -1.11 -1.10
C GLN A 86 5.87 -2.54 -1.06
N GLU A 87 5.48 -2.99 0.11
CA GLU A 87 4.98 -4.35 0.31
C GLU A 87 3.69 -4.59 -0.47
N ALA A 88 2.83 -3.56 -0.57
CA ALA A 88 1.64 -3.61 -1.40
C ALA A 88 1.98 -3.83 -2.89
N ALA A 89 2.95 -3.08 -3.43
CA ALA A 89 3.39 -3.26 -4.81
C ALA A 89 4.00 -4.65 -5.03
N GLU A 90 4.91 -5.10 -4.16
CA GLU A 90 5.54 -6.42 -4.24
C GLU A 90 4.52 -7.57 -4.16
N MET A 91 3.49 -7.44 -3.30
CA MET A 91 2.40 -8.40 -3.23
C MET A 91 1.60 -8.44 -4.53
N ALA A 92 1.26 -7.28 -5.09
CA ALA A 92 0.55 -7.18 -6.35
C ALA A 92 1.38 -7.71 -7.54
N GLU A 93 2.68 -7.48 -7.57
CA GLU A 93 3.60 -8.04 -8.56
C GLU A 93 3.63 -9.57 -8.50
N ARG A 94 3.63 -10.17 -7.30
CA ARG A 94 3.51 -11.63 -7.14
C ARG A 94 2.21 -12.17 -7.73
N VAL A 95 1.10 -11.46 -7.55
CA VAL A 95 -0.16 -11.83 -8.21
C VAL A 95 -0.01 -11.82 -9.73
N LEU A 96 0.68 -10.83 -10.30
CA LEU A 96 0.88 -10.74 -11.74
C LEU A 96 1.78 -11.83 -12.33
N LEU A 97 2.63 -12.47 -11.51
CA LEU A 97 3.41 -13.65 -11.96
C LEU A 97 2.52 -14.84 -12.29
N VAL A 98 1.43 -15.05 -11.53
CA VAL A 98 0.50 -16.18 -11.71
C VAL A 98 -0.74 -15.78 -12.49
N GLN A 99 -1.10 -14.52 -12.49
CA GLN A 99 -2.27 -13.94 -13.16
C GLN A 99 -1.90 -12.66 -13.92
N PRO A 100 -1.20 -12.75 -15.04
CA PRO A 100 -0.68 -11.59 -15.77
C PRO A 100 -1.74 -10.59 -16.25
N ALA A 101 -3.01 -11.01 -16.34
CA ALA A 101 -4.13 -10.17 -16.76
C ALA A 101 -4.98 -9.63 -15.59
N ASN A 102 -4.53 -9.78 -14.34
CA ASN A 102 -5.27 -9.29 -13.18
C ASN A 102 -5.19 -7.77 -13.08
N VAL A 103 -6.27 -7.09 -13.49
CA VAL A 103 -6.35 -5.63 -13.53
C VAL A 103 -6.23 -5.01 -12.14
N GLU A 104 -6.83 -5.61 -11.12
CA GLU A 104 -6.75 -5.07 -9.75
C GLU A 104 -5.30 -5.09 -9.22
N ALA A 105 -4.57 -6.18 -9.52
CA ALA A 105 -3.14 -6.23 -9.18
C ALA A 105 -2.32 -5.18 -9.94
N MET A 106 -2.59 -4.97 -11.24
CA MET A 106 -1.93 -3.89 -12.02
C MET A 106 -2.18 -2.52 -11.41
N LEU A 107 -3.41 -2.25 -10.94
CA LEU A 107 -3.74 -0.99 -10.26
C LEU A 107 -2.98 -0.84 -8.94
N GLU A 108 -2.85 -1.90 -8.14
CA GLU A 108 -2.10 -1.83 -6.87
C GLU A 108 -0.58 -1.66 -7.11
N VAL A 109 0.01 -2.27 -8.14
CA VAL A 109 1.40 -1.98 -8.57
C VAL A 109 1.56 -0.49 -8.87
N GLY A 110 0.66 0.06 -9.71
CA GLY A 110 0.68 1.47 -10.05
C GLY A 110 0.56 2.39 -8.83
N ARG A 111 -0.39 2.11 -7.93
CA ARG A 111 -0.59 2.88 -6.69
C ARG A 111 0.63 2.85 -5.77
N GLY A 112 1.21 1.67 -5.59
CA GLY A 112 2.40 1.51 -4.73
C GLY A 112 3.60 2.31 -5.26
N HIS A 113 3.87 2.26 -6.56
CA HIS A 113 4.95 3.03 -7.16
C HIS A 113 4.70 4.54 -7.15
N ILE A 114 3.46 4.99 -7.43
CA ILE A 114 3.07 6.40 -7.33
C ILE A 114 3.28 6.93 -5.91
N ALA A 115 2.80 6.20 -4.91
CA ALA A 115 2.90 6.61 -3.52
C ALA A 115 4.35 6.76 -3.02
N ARG A 116 5.28 6.01 -3.62
CA ARG A 116 6.73 6.06 -3.32
C ARG A 116 7.49 7.09 -4.17
N GLY A 117 6.81 7.89 -4.98
CA GLY A 117 7.47 8.81 -5.92
C GLY A 117 8.23 8.12 -7.06
N GLN A 118 7.96 6.85 -7.30
CA GLN A 118 8.62 5.99 -8.28
C GLN A 118 7.68 5.64 -9.44
N ALA A 119 6.83 6.56 -9.84
CA ALA A 119 5.74 6.33 -10.80
C ALA A 119 6.20 5.72 -12.13
N PHE A 120 7.42 5.99 -12.57
CA PHE A 120 7.99 5.42 -13.80
C PHE A 120 7.82 3.90 -13.87
N TYR A 121 8.07 3.20 -12.76
CA TYR A 121 7.97 1.73 -12.71
C TYR A 121 6.52 1.22 -12.71
N GLY A 122 5.55 2.06 -12.33
CA GLY A 122 4.12 1.72 -12.32
C GLY A 122 3.42 1.93 -13.67
N ILE A 123 3.97 2.76 -14.56
CA ILE A 123 3.30 3.17 -15.82
C ILE A 123 2.91 1.97 -16.68
N ALA A 124 3.85 1.06 -16.94
CA ALA A 124 3.58 -0.10 -17.79
C ALA A 124 2.44 -1.00 -17.26
N ALA A 125 2.35 -1.19 -15.94
CA ALA A 125 1.25 -1.94 -15.32
C ALA A 125 -0.09 -1.21 -15.50
N LEU A 126 -0.10 0.11 -15.32
CA LEU A 126 -1.30 0.94 -15.48
C LEU A 126 -1.76 1.01 -16.94
N GLU A 127 -0.84 1.09 -17.91
CA GLU A 127 -1.17 1.02 -19.34
C GLU A 127 -1.81 -0.31 -19.70
N ARG A 128 -1.27 -1.44 -19.21
CA ARG A 128 -1.89 -2.74 -19.37
C ARG A 128 -3.26 -2.84 -18.72
N ALA A 129 -3.45 -2.24 -17.53
CA ALA A 129 -4.74 -2.17 -16.87
C ALA A 129 -5.78 -1.39 -17.70
N ARG A 130 -5.36 -0.24 -18.26
CA ARG A 130 -6.18 0.57 -19.19
C ARG A 130 -6.59 -0.22 -20.43
N ASP A 131 -5.64 -0.91 -21.04
CA ASP A 131 -5.88 -1.66 -22.29
C ASP A 131 -6.78 -2.89 -22.04
N ALA A 132 -6.68 -3.49 -20.85
CA ALA A 132 -7.54 -4.61 -20.44
C ALA A 132 -8.97 -4.18 -20.06
N ARG A 133 -9.16 -2.94 -19.56
CA ARG A 133 -10.46 -2.35 -19.21
C ARG A 133 -10.52 -0.89 -19.64
N PRO A 134 -10.75 -0.62 -20.91
CA PRO A 134 -10.73 0.76 -21.45
C PRO A 134 -11.87 1.64 -20.93
N ASP A 135 -12.93 1.05 -20.43
CA ASP A 135 -14.11 1.69 -19.79
C ASP A 135 -13.96 1.92 -18.27
N ASP A 136 -12.88 1.46 -17.67
CA ASP A 136 -12.56 1.73 -16.26
C ASP A 136 -11.79 3.06 -16.14
N TRP A 137 -12.35 4.01 -15.40
CA TRP A 137 -11.72 5.31 -15.17
C TRP A 137 -10.45 5.24 -14.30
N ARG A 138 -10.30 4.19 -13.47
CA ARG A 138 -9.22 4.09 -12.48
C ARG A 138 -7.82 4.02 -13.08
N PRO A 139 -7.54 3.19 -14.10
CA PRO A 139 -6.24 3.21 -14.78
C PRO A 139 -5.91 4.58 -15.35
N TRP A 140 -6.88 5.25 -15.99
CA TRP A 140 -6.69 6.56 -16.57
C TRP A 140 -6.35 7.62 -15.52
N SER A 141 -7.04 7.61 -14.36
CA SER A 141 -6.76 8.53 -13.26
C SER A 141 -5.35 8.31 -12.68
N LEU A 142 -4.94 7.06 -12.48
CA LEU A 142 -3.61 6.71 -11.96
C LEU A 142 -2.51 7.03 -12.98
N LEU A 143 -2.74 6.79 -14.28
CA LEU A 143 -1.82 7.19 -15.34
C LEU A 143 -1.60 8.70 -15.34
N GLY A 144 -2.66 9.49 -15.18
CA GLY A 144 -2.53 10.94 -15.06
C GLY A 144 -1.57 11.34 -13.93
N THR A 145 -1.74 10.74 -12.74
CA THR A 145 -0.84 10.98 -11.60
C THR A 145 0.59 10.50 -11.86
N ALA A 146 0.73 9.33 -12.48
CA ALA A 146 2.05 8.77 -12.81
C ALA A 146 2.79 9.63 -13.85
N TYR A 147 2.11 10.04 -14.90
CA TYR A 147 2.68 10.92 -15.92
C TYR A 147 3.09 12.28 -15.37
N GLU A 148 2.30 12.86 -14.46
CA GLU A 148 2.68 14.12 -13.81
C GLU A 148 3.96 13.97 -12.98
N GLN A 149 4.09 12.89 -12.20
CA GLN A 149 5.31 12.63 -11.42
C GLN A 149 6.57 12.50 -12.30
N VAL A 150 6.43 11.95 -13.50
CA VAL A 150 7.54 11.84 -14.46
C VAL A 150 7.64 13.04 -15.42
N ARG A 151 6.96 14.15 -15.12
CA ARG A 151 6.95 15.42 -15.86
C ARG A 151 6.41 15.32 -17.30
N ARG A 152 5.51 14.38 -17.54
CA ARG A 152 4.76 14.24 -18.78
C ARG A 152 3.38 14.90 -18.63
N SER A 153 3.37 16.20 -18.33
CA SER A 153 2.15 16.92 -17.93
C SER A 153 1.05 16.94 -19.00
N HIS A 154 1.42 16.95 -20.29
CA HIS A 154 0.44 16.84 -21.39
C HIS A 154 -0.27 15.49 -21.36
N ASP A 155 0.47 14.39 -21.20
CA ASP A 155 -0.11 13.04 -21.11
C ASP A 155 -0.94 12.87 -19.85
N ALA A 156 -0.52 13.50 -18.73
CA ALA A 156 -1.28 13.52 -17.49
C ALA A 156 -2.65 14.16 -17.67
N GLN A 157 -2.72 15.33 -18.29
CA GLN A 157 -3.98 16.03 -18.56
C GLN A 157 -4.89 15.21 -19.49
N ALA A 158 -4.34 14.60 -20.54
CA ALA A 158 -5.10 13.75 -21.45
C ALA A 158 -5.68 12.52 -20.72
N ALA A 159 -4.89 11.89 -19.86
CA ALA A 159 -5.34 10.74 -19.07
C ALA A 159 -6.46 11.12 -18.08
N TRP A 160 -6.32 12.22 -17.35
CA TRP A 160 -7.39 12.70 -16.46
C TRP A 160 -8.65 13.14 -17.21
N ALA A 161 -8.52 13.74 -18.40
CA ALA A 161 -9.68 14.06 -19.23
C ALA A 161 -10.46 12.80 -19.63
N GLN A 162 -9.76 11.72 -19.99
CA GLN A 162 -10.39 10.42 -20.25
C GLN A 162 -11.04 9.83 -18.99
N ALA A 163 -10.37 9.91 -17.82
CA ALA A 163 -10.95 9.46 -16.57
C ALA A 163 -12.27 10.20 -16.24
N LEU A 164 -12.32 11.52 -16.45
CA LEU A 164 -13.54 12.31 -16.25
C LEU A 164 -14.60 12.07 -17.34
N ALA A 165 -14.22 11.71 -18.55
CA ALA A 165 -15.17 11.31 -19.58
C ALA A 165 -15.88 10.00 -19.21
N LEU A 166 -15.16 9.05 -18.59
CA LEU A 166 -15.70 7.78 -18.12
C LEU A 166 -16.44 7.89 -16.77
N SER A 167 -16.03 8.80 -15.91
CA SER A 167 -16.63 9.05 -14.60
C SER A 167 -16.74 10.56 -14.35
N PRO A 168 -17.77 11.23 -14.86
CA PRO A 168 -17.95 12.67 -14.73
C PRO A 168 -18.01 13.10 -13.28
N GLU A 169 -17.35 14.24 -12.95
CA GLU A 169 -17.31 14.80 -11.59
C GLU A 169 -16.76 13.84 -10.52
N ASN A 170 -15.99 12.83 -10.91
CA ASN A 170 -15.41 11.88 -9.99
C ASN A 170 -14.49 12.60 -8.98
N PRO A 171 -14.77 12.53 -7.66
CA PRO A 171 -14.03 13.31 -6.66
C PRO A 171 -12.58 12.89 -6.54
N ASP A 172 -12.23 11.63 -6.79
CA ASP A 172 -10.83 11.16 -6.74
C ASP A 172 -10.02 11.71 -7.92
N VAL A 173 -10.61 11.73 -9.13
CA VAL A 173 -9.94 12.30 -10.32
C VAL A 173 -9.73 13.80 -10.15
N LEU A 174 -10.78 14.53 -9.76
CA LEU A 174 -10.69 15.98 -9.49
C LEU A 174 -9.66 16.29 -8.40
N THR A 175 -9.59 15.47 -7.34
CA THR A 175 -8.61 15.62 -6.27
C THR A 175 -7.18 15.39 -6.77
N ASN A 176 -6.94 14.35 -7.59
CA ASN A 176 -5.62 14.09 -8.16
C ASN A 176 -5.14 15.23 -9.05
N MET A 177 -6.02 15.79 -9.89
CA MET A 177 -5.72 16.99 -10.69
C MET A 177 -5.39 18.20 -9.82
N ALA A 178 -6.16 18.42 -8.77
CA ALA A 178 -5.94 19.52 -7.84
C ALA A 178 -4.62 19.38 -7.06
N ILE A 179 -4.31 18.18 -6.58
CA ILE A 179 -3.03 17.88 -5.92
C ILE A 179 -1.86 18.17 -6.87
N SER A 180 -1.97 17.77 -8.13
CA SER A 180 -0.97 18.09 -9.16
C SER A 180 -0.79 19.61 -9.33
N ALA A 181 -1.88 20.37 -9.39
CA ALA A 181 -1.82 21.83 -9.44
C ALA A 181 -1.15 22.43 -8.19
N MET A 182 -1.52 21.97 -6.99
CA MET A 182 -0.88 22.41 -5.73
C MET A 182 0.61 22.10 -5.69
N THR A 183 1.03 20.94 -6.19
CA THR A 183 2.44 20.53 -6.27
C THR A 183 3.27 21.50 -7.13
N ARG A 184 2.65 22.11 -8.13
CA ARG A 184 3.27 23.16 -8.96
C ARG A 184 3.16 24.56 -8.35
N GLY A 185 2.51 24.71 -7.18
CA GLY A 185 2.25 25.99 -6.54
C GLY A 185 1.03 26.73 -7.08
N ASP A 186 0.24 26.10 -7.95
CA ASP A 186 -0.96 26.67 -8.58
C ASP A 186 -2.22 26.36 -7.72
N THR A 187 -2.32 27.01 -6.58
CA THR A 187 -3.49 26.87 -5.69
C THR A 187 -4.76 27.43 -6.32
N ALA A 188 -4.64 28.40 -7.22
CA ALA A 188 -5.79 28.99 -7.93
C ALA A 188 -6.46 28.00 -8.88
N ALA A 189 -5.70 27.12 -9.55
CA ALA A 189 -6.24 26.05 -10.35
C ALA A 189 -6.74 24.87 -9.50
N ALA A 190 -6.16 24.64 -8.32
CA ALA A 190 -6.56 23.53 -7.44
C ALA A 190 -7.91 23.76 -6.75
N GLU A 191 -8.19 24.98 -6.30
CA GLU A 191 -9.39 25.32 -5.52
C GLU A 191 -10.70 24.92 -6.21
N PRO A 192 -11.00 25.34 -7.47
CA PRO A 192 -12.26 24.99 -8.11
C PRO A 192 -12.42 23.49 -8.30
N LEU A 193 -11.35 22.74 -8.54
CA LEU A 193 -11.38 21.29 -8.65
C LEU A 193 -11.77 20.64 -7.31
N LEU A 194 -11.18 21.10 -6.21
CA LEU A 194 -11.47 20.59 -4.87
C LEU A 194 -12.88 20.99 -4.38
N ARG A 195 -13.35 22.19 -4.73
CA ARG A 195 -14.75 22.57 -4.45
C ARG A 195 -15.74 21.66 -5.17
N ARG A 196 -15.50 21.36 -6.45
CA ARG A 196 -16.31 20.38 -7.21
C ARG A 196 -16.26 19.00 -6.59
N ALA A 197 -15.05 18.52 -6.24
CA ALA A 197 -14.87 17.23 -5.59
C ALA A 197 -15.58 17.17 -4.22
N ALA A 198 -15.46 18.22 -3.40
CA ALA A 198 -16.04 18.27 -2.05
C ALA A 198 -17.57 18.43 -2.06
N ALA A 199 -18.15 18.92 -3.15
CA ALA A 199 -19.58 19.04 -3.32
C ALA A 199 -20.29 17.69 -3.57
N ARG A 200 -19.53 16.64 -3.88
CA ARG A 200 -20.09 15.31 -4.13
C ARG A 200 -20.47 14.61 -2.82
N PRO A 201 -21.61 13.91 -2.76
CA PRO A 201 -22.03 13.15 -1.57
C PRO A 201 -21.01 12.10 -1.13
N GLU A 202 -20.32 11.48 -2.10
CA GLU A 202 -19.29 10.47 -1.90
C GLU A 202 -17.91 11.04 -1.55
N ALA A 203 -17.78 12.37 -1.43
CA ALA A 203 -16.51 13.00 -1.09
C ALA A 203 -15.94 12.49 0.24
N SER A 204 -14.73 11.96 0.20
CA SER A 204 -14.04 11.43 1.38
C SER A 204 -13.56 12.56 2.31
N LEU A 205 -13.20 12.20 3.54
CA LEU A 205 -12.51 13.12 4.46
C LEU A 205 -11.26 13.74 3.80
N LYS A 206 -10.49 12.94 3.06
CA LYS A 206 -9.29 13.40 2.35
C LYS A 206 -9.60 14.54 1.38
N VAL A 207 -10.69 14.46 0.61
CA VAL A 207 -11.10 15.52 -0.33
C VAL A 207 -11.36 16.83 0.40
N ARG A 208 -12.11 16.76 1.50
CA ARG A 208 -12.43 17.95 2.30
C ARG A 208 -11.20 18.58 2.94
N LEU A 209 -10.26 17.76 3.43
CA LEU A 209 -9.01 18.26 4.00
C LEU A 209 -8.09 18.85 2.94
N ASN A 210 -8.03 18.28 1.73
CA ASN A 210 -7.29 18.88 0.63
C ASN A 210 -7.90 20.24 0.21
N LEU A 211 -9.23 20.38 0.23
CA LEU A 211 -9.87 21.69 0.02
C LEU A 211 -9.45 22.69 1.09
N ALA A 212 -9.52 22.30 2.37
CA ALA A 212 -9.09 23.19 3.45
C ALA A 212 -7.61 23.60 3.30
N MET A 213 -6.75 22.68 2.87
CA MET A 213 -5.33 22.99 2.59
C MET A 213 -5.19 24.00 1.45
N ALA A 214 -5.88 23.80 0.32
CA ALA A 214 -5.84 24.72 -0.80
C ALA A 214 -6.33 26.12 -0.42
N LEU A 215 -7.45 26.20 0.31
CA LEU A 215 -8.02 27.43 0.83
C LEU A 215 -7.04 28.18 1.77
N GLY A 216 -6.46 27.46 2.73
CA GLY A 216 -5.50 28.06 3.65
C GLY A 216 -4.25 28.58 2.94
N LEU A 217 -3.72 27.85 1.95
CA LEU A 217 -2.57 28.28 1.14
C LEU A 217 -2.90 29.45 0.21
N SER A 218 -4.16 29.61 -0.20
CA SER A 218 -4.63 30.78 -0.98
C SER A 218 -5.06 31.97 -0.10
N GLY A 219 -4.89 31.88 1.23
CA GLY A 219 -5.23 32.96 2.17
C GLY A 219 -6.67 32.94 2.71
N GLN A 220 -7.51 31.99 2.28
CA GLN A 220 -8.89 31.85 2.73
C GLN A 220 -8.96 31.06 4.06
N MET A 221 -8.29 31.58 5.09
CA MET A 221 -8.03 30.87 6.34
C MET A 221 -9.30 30.54 7.12
N ASP A 222 -10.29 31.44 7.13
CA ASP A 222 -11.54 31.24 7.90
C ASP A 222 -12.36 30.06 7.37
N GLU A 223 -12.42 29.88 6.04
CA GLU A 223 -13.09 28.75 5.43
C GLU A 223 -12.31 27.44 5.67
N ALA A 224 -10.98 27.50 5.56
CA ALA A 224 -10.10 26.37 5.87
C ALA A 224 -10.29 25.90 7.33
N GLU A 225 -10.33 26.85 8.29
CA GLU A 225 -10.57 26.55 9.70
C GLU A 225 -11.95 25.91 9.92
N THR A 226 -12.98 26.44 9.29
CA THR A 226 -14.34 25.88 9.39
C THR A 226 -14.38 24.40 8.91
N ILE A 227 -13.73 24.10 7.79
CA ILE A 227 -13.68 22.74 7.27
C ILE A 227 -12.87 21.82 8.21
N MET A 228 -11.70 22.27 8.68
CA MET A 228 -10.84 21.45 9.54
C MET A 228 -11.49 21.16 10.88
N ARG A 229 -12.08 22.16 11.55
CA ARG A 229 -12.76 21.96 12.85
C ARG A 229 -13.99 21.06 12.76
N ARG A 230 -14.69 21.07 11.62
CA ARG A 230 -15.83 20.18 11.39
C ARG A 230 -15.41 18.72 11.21
N ASN A 231 -14.21 18.47 10.70
CA ASN A 231 -13.80 17.16 10.20
C ASN A 231 -12.67 16.49 10.99
N LEU A 232 -12.00 17.21 11.89
CA LEU A 232 -10.87 16.72 12.69
C LEU A 232 -11.12 16.92 14.19
N PRO A 233 -10.51 16.07 15.05
CA PRO A 233 -10.41 16.35 16.48
C PRO A 233 -9.76 17.73 16.72
N PRO A 234 -10.10 18.43 17.83
CA PRO A 234 -9.62 19.80 18.10
C PRO A 234 -8.10 19.95 17.98
N ASP A 235 -7.32 19.09 18.63
CA ASP A 235 -5.85 19.15 18.61
C ASP A 235 -5.27 18.97 17.21
N ALA A 236 -5.83 18.06 16.42
CA ALA A 236 -5.40 17.84 15.03
C ALA A 236 -5.77 19.04 14.14
N ALA A 237 -6.96 19.63 14.33
CA ALA A 237 -7.35 20.85 13.62
C ALA A 237 -6.40 22.00 13.95
N ASP A 238 -6.09 22.22 15.24
CA ASP A 238 -5.19 23.30 15.67
C ASP A 238 -3.78 23.15 15.12
N GLN A 239 -3.23 21.92 15.11
CA GLN A 239 -1.91 21.65 14.52
C GLN A 239 -1.89 21.94 13.01
N ASN A 240 -2.90 21.48 12.27
CA ASN A 240 -2.98 21.74 10.84
C ASN A 240 -3.17 23.23 10.52
N LEU A 241 -3.97 23.96 11.30
CA LEU A 241 -4.18 25.39 11.14
C LEU A 241 -2.92 26.20 11.48
N ALA A 242 -2.20 25.82 12.54
CA ALA A 242 -0.92 26.45 12.87
C ALA A 242 0.10 26.29 11.74
N TRP A 243 0.17 25.07 11.17
CA TRP A 243 1.02 24.80 10.02
C TRP A 243 0.62 25.63 8.80
N LEU A 244 -0.69 25.72 8.47
CA LEU A 244 -1.19 26.53 7.36
C LEU A 244 -0.85 28.01 7.53
N ARG A 245 -1.06 28.59 8.73
CA ARG A 245 -0.73 29.99 9.01
C ARG A 245 0.74 30.29 8.80
N ALA A 246 1.62 29.40 9.26
CA ALA A 246 3.05 29.53 9.04
C ALA A 246 3.41 29.46 7.53
N ARG A 247 2.71 28.64 6.77
CA ARG A 247 2.96 28.42 5.33
C ARG A 247 2.35 29.51 4.45
N ALA A 248 1.16 29.99 4.74
CA ALA A 248 0.54 31.09 3.99
C ALA A 248 1.40 32.38 4.05
N ALA A 249 2.21 32.56 5.09
CA ALA A 249 3.15 33.64 5.21
C ALA A 249 4.47 33.43 4.41
N ALA A 250 4.73 32.21 3.89
CA ALA A 250 5.96 31.89 3.18
C ALA A 250 5.88 32.22 1.67
N PRO A 251 7.02 32.53 1.01
CA PRO A 251 7.04 32.76 -0.44
C PRO A 251 6.51 31.53 -1.23
N ALA A 252 5.84 31.77 -2.37
CA ALA A 252 5.20 30.74 -3.19
C ALA A 252 6.13 29.56 -3.61
N THR A 253 7.42 29.87 -3.86
CA THR A 253 8.44 28.87 -4.18
C THR A 253 8.74 27.90 -3.02
N GLU A 254 8.59 28.33 -1.79
CA GLU A 254 8.79 27.53 -0.60
C GLU A 254 7.53 26.70 -0.28
N GLN A 255 6.35 27.24 -0.56
CA GLN A 255 5.08 26.53 -0.43
C GLN A 255 5.04 25.27 -1.32
N ALA A 256 5.46 25.37 -2.58
CA ALA A 256 5.50 24.23 -3.52
C ALA A 256 6.47 23.12 -3.09
N ARG A 257 7.66 23.47 -2.57
CA ARG A 257 8.64 22.48 -2.08
C ARG A 257 8.11 21.66 -0.91
N THR A 258 7.35 22.29 -0.03
CA THR A 258 6.83 21.63 1.18
C THR A 258 5.66 20.70 0.88
N TRP A 259 4.85 21.04 -0.09
CA TRP A 259 3.78 20.15 -0.54
C TRP A 259 4.34 18.80 -1.03
N ASN A 260 5.43 18.83 -1.79
CA ASN A 260 6.12 17.61 -2.24
C ASN A 260 6.65 16.77 -1.06
N SER A 261 7.10 17.40 0.02
CA SER A 261 7.60 16.67 1.20
C SER A 261 6.51 15.98 2.02
N LEU A 262 5.26 16.47 1.96
CA LEU A 262 4.12 15.85 2.65
C LEU A 262 3.54 14.63 1.94
N GLN A 263 3.81 14.48 0.65
CA GLN A 263 3.34 13.34 -0.14
C GLN A 263 4.29 12.14 -0.13
N GLY A 264 5.53 12.33 0.34
CA GLY A 264 6.59 11.32 0.38
C GLY A 264 6.85 10.70 1.75
N GLY A 265 6.01 10.97 2.74
CA GLY A 265 6.13 10.42 4.10
C GLY A 265 5.12 9.32 4.39
#